data_211136f4a954cec523078a934cc75bf2
#
_entry.id   211136f4a954cec523078a934cc75bf2
#
_cell.length_a   1.000
_cell.length_b   1.000
_cell.length_c   1.000
_cell.angle_alpha   90.00
_cell.angle_beta   90.00
_cell.angle_gamma   90.00
#
_symmetry.space_group_name_H-M   'P 1'
#
loop_
_entity.id
_entity.type
_entity.pdbx_description
1 polymer ?
#
loop_
_entity_poly.entity_id
_entity_poly.type
_entity_poly.pdbx_seq_one_letter_code
_entity_poly.pdbx_strand_id
1 'polypeptide(L)'
;MIQSHGGSGKQALEVANGLEADVVTLALEGDVQVVADAGMIEDGFEDEFDQESSPYTSTIVFLVRKDNPKNIADWDDLLREDVGVITPNPKTSGGARWNYLAAWY
;
A
#
# COMPACT_ATOMS: atom_id res chain seq x y z
N MET A 1 -20.39 -6.09 -11.59
CA MET A 1 -18.92 -6.05 -11.32
C MET A 1 -18.67 -6.81 -10.03
N ILE A 2 -17.74 -7.76 -10.04
CA ILE A 2 -17.30 -8.51 -8.86
C ILE A 2 -16.03 -7.82 -8.36
N GLN A 3 -15.91 -7.56 -7.07
CA GLN A 3 -14.74 -6.91 -6.46
C GLN A 3 -14.17 -7.78 -5.34
N SER A 4 -12.85 -7.88 -5.27
CA SER A 4 -12.10 -8.46 -4.17
C SER A 4 -11.21 -7.38 -3.54
N HIS A 5 -11.18 -7.31 -2.24
CA HIS A 5 -10.38 -6.34 -1.49
C HIS A 5 -9.43 -7.07 -0.52
N GLY A 6 -8.21 -6.57 -0.42
CA GLY A 6 -7.20 -7.16 0.45
C GLY A 6 -5.92 -6.33 0.48
N GLY A 7 -4.93 -6.78 1.22
CA GLY A 7 -3.59 -6.18 1.19
C GLY A 7 -2.93 -6.39 -0.17
N SER A 8 -2.23 -5.37 -0.68
CA SER A 8 -1.65 -5.35 -2.02
C SER A 8 -0.77 -6.57 -2.33
N GLY A 9 0.17 -6.90 -1.44
CA GLY A 9 1.04 -8.06 -1.65
C GLY A 9 0.29 -9.39 -1.67
N LYS A 10 -0.80 -9.52 -0.87
CA LYS A 10 -1.65 -10.70 -0.91
C LYS A 10 -2.38 -10.80 -2.24
N GLN A 11 -3.00 -9.70 -2.69
CA GLN A 11 -3.73 -9.67 -3.97
C GLN A 11 -2.81 -9.93 -5.17
N ALA A 12 -1.59 -9.34 -5.18
CA ALA A 12 -0.59 -9.60 -6.20
C ALA A 12 -0.29 -11.11 -6.32
N LEU A 13 -0.05 -11.77 -5.19
CA LEU A 13 0.22 -13.21 -5.16
C LEU A 13 -0.99 -14.05 -5.59
N GLU A 14 -2.19 -13.67 -5.22
CA GLU A 14 -3.42 -14.37 -5.64
C GLU A 14 -3.58 -14.32 -7.16
N VAL A 15 -3.36 -13.16 -7.80
CA VAL A 15 -3.42 -13.00 -9.26
C VAL A 15 -2.26 -13.75 -9.93
N ALA A 16 -1.04 -13.62 -9.43
CA ALA A 16 0.12 -14.36 -9.94
C ALA A 16 -0.07 -15.89 -9.87
N ASN A 17 -0.87 -16.39 -8.92
CA ASN A 17 -1.22 -17.79 -8.78
C ASN A 17 -2.53 -18.20 -9.52
N GLY A 18 -3.06 -17.31 -10.36
CA GLY A 18 -4.16 -17.64 -11.28
C GLY A 18 -5.54 -17.18 -10.84
N LEU A 19 -5.65 -16.26 -9.86
CA LEU A 19 -6.93 -15.59 -9.61
C LEU A 19 -7.30 -14.75 -10.84
N GLU A 20 -8.44 -15.05 -11.45
CA GLU A 20 -8.94 -14.28 -12.60
C GLU A 20 -9.34 -12.86 -12.18
N ALA A 21 -8.73 -11.86 -12.83
CA ALA A 21 -9.03 -10.45 -12.62
C ALA A 21 -8.87 -9.68 -13.94
N ASP A 22 -9.83 -8.83 -14.26
CA ASP A 22 -9.76 -7.93 -15.41
C ASP A 22 -8.95 -6.66 -15.09
N VAL A 23 -8.95 -6.24 -13.85
CA VAL A 23 -8.24 -5.04 -13.36
C VAL A 23 -7.66 -5.28 -11.99
N VAL A 24 -6.41 -4.89 -11.79
CA VAL A 24 -5.70 -4.93 -10.51
C VAL A 24 -5.24 -3.52 -10.14
N THR A 25 -5.55 -3.08 -8.94
CA THR A 25 -5.08 -1.79 -8.39
C THR A 25 -4.37 -2.04 -7.06
N LEU A 26 -3.08 -1.79 -7.01
CA LEU A 26 -2.22 -2.09 -5.88
C LEU A 26 -1.49 -0.82 -5.40
N ALA A 27 -0.97 -0.84 -4.19
CA ALA A 27 -0.36 0.34 -3.56
C ALA A 27 1.10 0.58 -3.94
N LEU A 28 1.76 -0.40 -4.56
CA LEU A 28 3.18 -0.37 -4.90
C LEU A 28 3.38 -0.92 -6.31
N GLU A 29 4.19 -0.25 -7.09
CA GLU A 29 4.68 -0.73 -8.39
C GLU A 29 5.28 -2.15 -8.29
N GLY A 30 6.13 -2.41 -7.29
CA GLY A 30 6.71 -3.74 -7.08
C GLY A 30 5.70 -4.86 -6.82
N ASP A 31 4.50 -4.56 -6.31
CA ASP A 31 3.42 -5.56 -6.22
C ASP A 31 2.77 -5.80 -7.59
N VAL A 32 2.71 -4.79 -8.48
CA VAL A 32 2.26 -4.95 -9.87
C VAL A 32 3.31 -5.74 -10.67
N GLN A 33 4.60 -5.46 -10.45
CA GLN A 33 5.70 -6.20 -11.07
C GLN A 33 5.63 -7.71 -10.79
N VAL A 34 5.24 -8.12 -9.58
CA VAL A 34 5.02 -9.55 -9.27
C VAL A 34 3.97 -10.19 -10.20
N VAL A 35 2.95 -9.44 -10.59
CA VAL A 35 1.91 -9.90 -11.53
C VAL A 35 2.46 -9.97 -12.95
N ALA A 36 3.29 -9.01 -13.36
CA ALA A 36 3.97 -9.00 -14.66
C ALA A 36 5.00 -10.16 -14.76
N ASP A 37 5.81 -10.37 -13.74
CA ASP A 37 6.79 -11.48 -13.68
C ASP A 37 6.12 -12.85 -13.78
N ALA A 38 4.86 -12.97 -13.35
CA ALA A 38 4.04 -14.17 -13.53
C ALA A 38 3.43 -14.31 -14.93
N GLY A 39 3.64 -13.33 -15.83
CA GLY A 39 3.12 -13.31 -17.19
C GLY A 39 1.60 -13.05 -17.29
N MET A 40 1.02 -12.43 -16.27
CA MET A 40 -0.42 -12.13 -16.23
C MET A 40 -0.78 -10.77 -16.84
N ILE A 41 0.19 -9.87 -16.95
CA ILE A 41 0.12 -8.60 -17.68
C ILE A 41 1.40 -8.42 -18.51
N GLU A 42 1.37 -7.56 -19.52
CA GLU A 42 2.54 -7.25 -20.35
C GLU A 42 3.58 -6.42 -19.56
N ASP A 43 4.85 -6.57 -19.95
CA ASP A 43 5.92 -5.70 -19.47
C ASP A 43 5.69 -4.28 -19.99
N GLY A 44 6.06 -3.28 -19.17
CA GLY A 44 5.86 -1.86 -19.52
C GLY A 44 4.46 -1.37 -19.19
N PHE A 45 3.79 -2.01 -18.24
CA PHE A 45 2.46 -1.61 -17.74
C PHE A 45 2.41 -0.16 -17.24
N GLU A 46 3.55 0.43 -16.90
CA GLU A 46 3.68 1.83 -16.48
C GLU A 46 3.33 2.80 -17.60
N ASP A 47 3.59 2.42 -18.84
CA ASP A 47 3.37 3.26 -20.04
C ASP A 47 1.96 3.12 -20.63
N GLU A 48 1.13 2.23 -20.11
CA GLU A 48 -0.23 1.96 -20.64
C GLU A 48 -1.21 3.12 -20.43
N PHE A 49 -1.06 3.82 -19.32
CA PHE A 49 -1.92 4.96 -18.95
C PHE A 49 -1.09 6.14 -18.47
N ASP A 50 -1.70 7.32 -18.50
CA ASP A 50 -1.09 8.54 -17.96
C ASP A 50 -0.60 8.38 -16.51
N GLN A 51 0.41 9.16 -16.13
CA GLN A 51 0.98 9.19 -14.78
C GLN A 51 1.52 7.83 -14.32
N GLU A 52 2.25 7.15 -15.21
CA GLU A 52 2.85 5.84 -14.93
C GLU A 52 1.80 4.81 -14.48
N SER A 53 0.65 4.81 -15.15
CA SER A 53 -0.52 3.97 -14.83
C SER A 53 -1.03 4.10 -13.38
N SER A 54 -0.76 5.23 -12.73
CA SER A 54 -1.20 5.52 -11.36
C SER A 54 -2.52 6.26 -11.35
N PRO A 55 -3.63 5.65 -10.93
CA PRO A 55 -4.95 6.30 -10.96
C PRO A 55 -5.09 7.44 -9.95
N TYR A 56 -4.28 7.44 -8.89
CA TYR A 56 -4.22 8.49 -7.87
C TYR A 56 -2.93 8.36 -7.04
N THR A 57 -2.58 9.42 -6.33
CA THR A 57 -1.48 9.45 -5.35
C THR A 57 -2.00 9.68 -3.95
N SER A 58 -1.22 9.30 -2.93
CA SER A 58 -1.57 9.45 -1.53
C SER A 58 -0.33 9.82 -0.72
N THR A 59 -0.51 10.04 0.57
CA THR A 59 0.58 10.29 1.51
C THR A 59 0.32 9.61 2.85
N ILE A 60 1.34 9.47 3.67
CA ILE A 60 1.21 8.98 5.04
C ILE A 60 0.81 10.13 5.95
N VAL A 61 -0.18 9.87 6.78
CA VAL A 61 -0.68 10.82 7.79
C VAL A 61 -0.91 10.10 9.12
N PHE A 62 -0.84 10.84 10.22
CA PHE A 62 -1.24 10.33 11.52
C PHE A 62 -2.75 10.44 11.71
N LEU A 63 -3.42 9.32 11.87
CA LEU A 63 -4.81 9.29 12.30
C LEU A 63 -4.83 9.27 13.84
N VAL A 64 -5.25 10.36 14.41
CA VAL A 64 -5.31 10.54 15.87
C VAL A 64 -6.74 10.61 16.37
N ARG A 65 -6.96 10.45 17.68
CA ARG A 65 -8.27 10.64 18.30
C ARG A 65 -8.75 12.08 18.08
N LYS A 66 -10.07 12.27 18.11
CA LYS A 66 -10.67 13.60 18.02
C LYS A 66 -10.00 14.57 18.99
N ASP A 67 -9.74 15.77 18.51
CA ASP A 67 -9.07 16.86 19.23
C ASP A 67 -7.60 16.56 19.63
N ASN A 68 -7.01 15.48 19.10
CA ASN A 68 -5.61 15.08 19.32
C ASN A 68 -5.16 15.21 20.80
N PRO A 69 -5.78 14.48 21.74
CA PRO A 69 -5.58 14.71 23.18
C PRO A 69 -4.16 14.43 23.67
N LYS A 70 -3.35 13.77 22.85
CA LYS A 70 -1.93 13.50 23.15
C LYS A 70 -0.96 14.42 22.41
N ASN A 71 -1.47 15.39 21.65
CA ASN A 71 -0.68 16.34 20.87
C ASN A 71 0.37 15.64 19.99
N ILE A 72 -0.05 14.62 19.24
CA ILE A 72 0.82 13.94 18.28
C ILE A 72 0.98 14.85 17.06
N ALA A 73 2.20 15.29 16.78
CA ALA A 73 2.52 16.21 15.68
C ALA A 73 3.60 15.64 14.75
N ASP A 74 4.50 14.80 15.28
CA ASP A 74 5.62 14.27 14.52
C ASP A 74 5.92 12.81 14.91
N TRP A 75 6.82 12.17 14.16
CA TRP A 75 7.25 10.78 14.35
C TRP A 75 7.82 10.52 15.75
N ASP A 76 8.56 11.47 16.31
CA ASP A 76 9.14 11.35 17.65
C ASP A 76 8.07 11.22 18.76
N ASP A 77 6.88 11.78 18.54
CA ASP A 77 5.76 11.66 19.49
C ASP A 77 5.25 10.22 19.61
N LEU A 78 5.50 9.39 18.58
CA LEU A 78 5.10 7.99 18.58
C LEU A 78 5.97 7.12 19.49
N LEU A 79 7.15 7.61 19.90
CA LEU A 79 8.08 6.90 20.79
C LEU A 79 7.72 7.05 22.28
N ARG A 80 6.75 7.89 22.61
CA ARG A 80 6.33 8.14 24.00
C ARG A 80 5.64 6.91 24.58
N GLU A 81 5.94 6.60 25.84
CA GLU A 81 5.38 5.43 26.55
C GLU A 81 3.83 5.45 26.68
N ASP A 82 3.25 6.64 26.67
CA ASP A 82 1.80 6.82 26.75
C ASP A 82 1.07 6.69 25.40
N VAL A 83 1.80 6.50 24.29
CA VAL A 83 1.27 6.41 22.93
C VAL A 83 1.24 4.98 22.43
N GLY A 84 0.06 4.49 22.07
CA GLY A 84 -0.09 3.21 21.36
C GLY A 84 -0.21 3.44 19.85
N VAL A 85 0.68 2.81 19.08
CA VAL A 85 0.69 2.90 17.62
C VAL A 85 0.07 1.66 17.00
N ILE A 86 -0.83 1.85 16.04
CA ILE A 86 -1.42 0.77 15.24
C ILE A 86 -1.00 1.00 13.79
N THR A 87 -0.30 0.02 13.23
CA THR A 87 0.10 0.03 11.82
C THR A 87 -0.15 -1.35 11.21
N PRO A 88 -0.50 -1.44 9.93
CA PRO A 88 -0.69 -2.72 9.26
C PRO A 88 0.64 -3.48 9.08
N ASN A 89 0.54 -4.78 8.81
CA ASN A 89 1.70 -5.64 8.62
C ASN A 89 2.35 -5.41 7.23
N PRO A 90 3.63 -5.04 7.12
CA PRO A 90 4.31 -4.81 5.84
C PRO A 90 4.47 -6.07 4.97
N LYS A 91 4.29 -7.27 5.52
CA LYS A 91 4.31 -8.52 4.74
C LYS A 91 3.07 -8.68 3.85
N THR A 92 1.97 -8.05 4.21
CA THR A 92 0.69 -8.21 3.51
C THR A 92 0.11 -6.91 2.98
N SER A 93 0.59 -5.76 3.44
CA SER A 93 0.08 -4.44 3.11
C SER A 93 1.16 -3.56 2.46
N GLY A 94 0.89 -3.10 1.24
CA GLY A 94 1.74 -2.11 0.57
C GLY A 94 1.77 -0.77 1.33
N GLY A 95 0.63 -0.32 1.87
CA GLY A 95 0.57 0.88 2.70
C GLY A 95 1.44 0.79 3.95
N ALA A 96 1.58 -0.39 4.56
CA ALA A 96 2.47 -0.60 5.69
C ALA A 96 3.95 -0.45 5.33
N ARG A 97 4.33 -0.82 4.12
CA ARG A 97 5.71 -0.61 3.61
C ARG A 97 6.01 0.87 3.48
N TRP A 98 5.04 1.65 2.98
CA TRP A 98 5.15 3.11 2.93
C TRP A 98 5.22 3.73 4.33
N ASN A 99 4.43 3.25 5.31
CA ASN A 99 4.52 3.70 6.70
C ASN A 99 5.93 3.49 7.27
N TYR A 100 6.51 2.32 7.03
CA TYR A 100 7.87 2.01 7.47
C TYR A 100 8.91 2.93 6.84
N LEU A 101 8.83 3.14 5.52
CA LEU A 101 9.76 4.04 4.82
C LEU A 101 9.61 5.48 5.27
N ALA A 102 8.39 5.96 5.48
CA ALA A 102 8.14 7.31 5.97
C ALA A 102 8.67 7.55 7.41
N ALA A 103 8.66 6.52 8.25
CA ALA A 103 9.24 6.60 9.59
C ALA A 103 10.76 6.52 9.60
N TRP A 104 11.36 5.93 8.55
CA TRP A 104 12.80 5.80 8.40
C TRP A 104 13.46 7.07 7.86
N TYR A 105 12.77 7.77 6.95
CA TYR A 105 13.29 8.94 6.24
C TYR A 105 13.27 10.21 7.09
#